data_acc45fcf3cc4e45587c3f67d63426a2e
#
_entry.id   acc45fcf3cc4e45587c3f67d63426a2e
#
_cell.length_a   1.000
_cell.length_b   1.000
_cell.length_c   1.000
_cell.angle_alpha   90.00
_cell.angle_beta   90.00
_cell.angle_gamma   90.00
#
_symmetry.space_group_name_H-M   'P 1'
#
loop_
_entity.id
_entity.type
_entity.pdbx_description
1 polymer ?
#
loop_
_entity_poly.entity_id
_entity_poly.type
_entity_poly.pdbx_seq_one_letter_code
_entity_poly.pdbx_strand_id
1 'polypeptide(L)'
;MTARRSFLAYTAALAFTAAAATSALAQSVTLRSADIHPTDYPTVEAVRYLGKLLEERTQGRVKINVFHSAQLGQEKDTIDQTRFGVIDINRINMAPFNNLIPATNIPSLPFIFRSVDHMRKAMDGQIGDNLLKEFEKHDLIGLALYDSGSRSFYNSKRPINSPADMKGLKIRVQQSDMFVALVSALGANATPMPFGEVYSALQTGVIDGAENNWPSYESTRHFEVSKFYSVTEHSLSPEALVMSKKSFDKFNAADQAIIKAAAKESVAKMRELWDAREKASEAKVKAGGAQINTVDKKPFIDAMKPVYDKFVTDPKLKDMVAAIQAVN
;
A
#
# COMPACT_ATOMS: atom_id res chain seq x y z
N MET A 1 -70.79 59.64 43.14
CA MET A 1 -70.19 60.19 41.99
C MET A 1 -69.02 59.34 41.62
N THR A 2 -69.17 58.69 40.53
CA THR A 2 -68.30 57.92 39.64
C THR A 2 -67.02 57.24 40.16
N ALA A 3 -67.14 55.96 40.45
CA ALA A 3 -66.02 55.02 40.58
C ALA A 3 -65.43 54.65 39.19
N ARG A 4 -64.14 54.80 39.02
CA ARG A 4 -63.42 54.16 37.88
C ARG A 4 -62.73 52.94 38.39
N ARG A 5 -63.19 51.79 37.93
CA ARG A 5 -62.54 50.48 38.07
C ARG A 5 -61.37 50.37 37.04
N SER A 6 -60.15 50.28 37.51
CA SER A 6 -58.98 49.94 36.67
C SER A 6 -58.85 48.45 36.62
N PHE A 7 -59.00 47.87 35.43
CA PHE A 7 -58.69 46.50 35.14
C PHE A 7 -57.18 46.37 34.88
N LEU A 8 -56.47 45.68 35.75
CA LEU A 8 -55.12 45.24 35.48
C LEU A 8 -55.20 43.93 34.64
N ALA A 9 -54.83 44.06 33.38
CA ALA A 9 -54.61 42.89 32.54
C ALA A 9 -53.17 42.39 32.78
N TYR A 10 -53.05 41.17 33.34
CA TYR A 10 -51.81 40.43 33.38
C TYR A 10 -51.56 39.77 32.01
N THR A 11 -50.68 40.35 31.22
CA THR A 11 -50.14 39.68 30.03
C THR A 11 -48.96 38.85 30.45
N ALA A 12 -49.15 37.51 30.56
CA ALA A 12 -48.09 36.53 30.70
C ALA A 12 -47.36 36.42 29.35
N ALA A 13 -46.19 37.00 29.23
CA ALA A 13 -45.28 36.80 28.10
C ALA A 13 -44.63 35.42 28.27
N LEU A 14 -45.12 34.39 27.54
CA LEU A 14 -44.39 33.17 27.33
C LEU A 14 -43.19 33.45 26.41
N ALA A 15 -42.01 33.61 27.02
CA ALA A 15 -40.77 33.57 26.27
C ALA A 15 -40.50 32.16 25.81
N PHE A 16 -40.87 31.84 24.56
CA PHE A 16 -40.40 30.66 23.83
C PHE A 16 -38.92 30.90 23.51
N THR A 17 -38.02 30.40 24.36
CA THR A 17 -36.59 30.23 24.01
C THR A 17 -36.52 29.10 23.02
N ALA A 18 -36.63 29.41 21.72
CA ALA A 18 -36.22 28.56 20.66
C ALA A 18 -34.71 28.40 20.78
N ALA A 19 -34.24 27.37 21.45
CA ALA A 19 -32.87 26.92 21.32
C ALA A 19 -32.66 26.51 19.86
N ALA A 20 -32.26 27.46 19.03
CA ALA A 20 -31.71 27.19 17.72
C ALA A 20 -30.45 26.33 17.95
N ALA A 21 -30.60 25.01 17.92
CA ALA A 21 -29.50 24.11 17.70
C ALA A 21 -28.90 24.48 16.35
N THR A 22 -27.95 25.41 16.34
CA THR A 22 -27.05 25.61 15.23
C THR A 22 -26.28 24.30 15.08
N SER A 23 -26.85 23.37 14.31
CA SER A 23 -26.05 22.31 13.71
C SER A 23 -24.99 23.04 12.90
N ALA A 24 -23.83 23.24 13.51
CA ALA A 24 -22.63 23.64 12.78
C ALA A 24 -22.52 22.61 11.66
N LEU A 25 -22.85 23.02 10.43
CA LEU A 25 -22.59 22.23 9.24
C LEU A 25 -21.09 21.98 9.25
N ALA A 26 -20.69 20.86 9.84
CA ALA A 26 -19.30 20.46 9.86
C ALA A 26 -18.82 20.45 8.41
N GLN A 27 -17.87 21.32 8.10
CA GLN A 27 -17.35 21.53 6.77
C GLN A 27 -17.00 20.18 6.15
N SER A 28 -17.56 19.88 5.00
CA SER A 28 -17.25 18.64 4.28
C SER A 28 -15.79 18.69 3.80
N VAL A 29 -15.07 17.61 4.04
CA VAL A 29 -13.66 17.46 3.66
C VAL A 29 -13.55 16.38 2.59
N THR A 30 -12.94 16.70 1.46
CA THR A 30 -12.58 15.71 0.44
C THR A 30 -11.08 15.46 0.50
N LEU A 31 -10.72 14.25 0.95
CA LEU A 31 -9.35 13.77 1.03
C LEU A 31 -8.84 13.38 -0.35
N ARG A 32 -7.61 13.77 -0.67
CA ARG A 32 -6.92 13.39 -1.89
C ARG A 32 -6.13 12.12 -1.64
N SER A 33 -6.42 11.06 -2.39
CA SER A 33 -5.69 9.79 -2.29
C SER A 33 -4.90 9.51 -3.56
N ALA A 34 -3.64 9.09 -3.44
CA ALA A 34 -2.79 8.72 -4.56
C ALA A 34 -2.64 7.20 -4.68
N ASP A 35 -2.57 6.73 -5.91
CA ASP A 35 -2.18 5.36 -6.27
C ASP A 35 -1.52 5.35 -7.65
N ILE A 36 -0.44 4.55 -7.84
CA ILE A 36 0.24 4.43 -9.14
C ILE A 36 -0.48 3.48 -10.10
N HIS A 37 -1.34 2.61 -9.60
CA HIS A 37 -2.04 1.60 -10.39
C HIS A 37 -3.27 2.15 -11.13
N PRO A 38 -3.75 1.46 -12.19
CA PRO A 38 -4.93 1.88 -12.93
C PRO A 38 -6.21 1.75 -12.11
N THR A 39 -7.29 2.33 -12.64
CA THR A 39 -8.56 2.52 -11.92
C THR A 39 -9.22 1.22 -11.42
N ASP A 40 -9.02 0.11 -12.13
CA ASP A 40 -9.60 -1.20 -11.81
C ASP A 40 -8.68 -2.10 -10.96
N TYR A 41 -7.59 -1.56 -10.47
CA TYR A 41 -6.64 -2.32 -9.65
C TYR A 41 -7.19 -2.53 -8.23
N PRO A 42 -6.98 -3.70 -7.61
CA PRO A 42 -7.60 -4.04 -6.33
C PRO A 42 -7.36 -3.02 -5.22
N THR A 43 -6.16 -2.44 -5.13
CA THR A 43 -5.83 -1.44 -4.11
C THR A 43 -6.57 -0.12 -4.33
N VAL A 44 -6.73 0.31 -5.59
CA VAL A 44 -7.50 1.50 -5.97
C VAL A 44 -8.97 1.34 -5.58
N GLU A 45 -9.55 0.19 -5.91
CA GLU A 45 -10.94 -0.13 -5.57
C GLU A 45 -11.16 -0.26 -4.05
N ALA A 46 -10.17 -0.80 -3.31
CA ALA A 46 -10.23 -0.87 -1.86
C ALA A 46 -10.23 0.52 -1.20
N VAL A 47 -9.45 1.48 -1.75
CA VAL A 47 -9.47 2.87 -1.26
C VAL A 47 -10.79 3.57 -1.62
N ARG A 48 -11.40 3.26 -2.77
CA ARG A 48 -12.76 3.74 -3.08
C ARG A 48 -13.79 3.18 -2.11
N TYR A 49 -13.69 1.91 -1.78
CA TYR A 49 -14.53 1.29 -0.76
C TYR A 49 -14.33 1.94 0.62
N LEU A 50 -13.08 2.23 1.02
CA LEU A 50 -12.80 3.02 2.22
C LEU A 50 -13.50 4.38 2.15
N GLY A 51 -13.44 5.08 1.01
CA GLY A 51 -14.12 6.36 0.82
C GLY A 51 -15.62 6.27 1.03
N LYS A 52 -16.27 5.20 0.52
CA LYS A 52 -17.69 4.92 0.76
C LYS A 52 -18.00 4.72 2.24
N LEU A 53 -17.21 3.92 2.95
CA LEU A 53 -17.36 3.70 4.38
C LEU A 53 -17.23 5.02 5.18
N LEU A 54 -16.29 5.87 4.82
CA LEU A 54 -16.12 7.17 5.46
C LEU A 54 -17.31 8.10 5.20
N GLU A 55 -17.78 8.18 3.96
CA GLU A 55 -18.94 8.98 3.60
C GLU A 55 -20.19 8.54 4.38
N GLU A 56 -20.44 7.23 4.45
CA GLU A 56 -21.56 6.66 5.20
C GLU A 56 -21.47 6.94 6.72
N ARG A 57 -20.30 6.68 7.33
CA ARG A 57 -20.12 6.79 8.80
C ARG A 57 -19.98 8.22 9.29
N THR A 58 -19.61 9.13 8.42
CA THR A 58 -19.50 10.56 8.74
C THR A 58 -20.67 11.39 8.21
N GLN A 59 -21.75 10.74 7.73
CA GLN A 59 -22.91 11.43 7.18
C GLN A 59 -22.57 12.41 6.05
N GLY A 60 -21.66 11.99 5.16
CA GLY A 60 -21.23 12.78 4.01
C GLY A 60 -20.15 13.84 4.29
N ARG A 61 -19.68 13.97 5.54
CA ARG A 61 -18.67 14.99 5.89
C ARG A 61 -17.27 14.67 5.36
N VAL A 62 -16.88 13.40 5.31
CA VAL A 62 -15.55 12.98 4.85
C VAL A 62 -15.70 12.12 3.60
N LYS A 63 -15.05 12.54 2.53
CA LYS A 63 -15.02 11.86 1.24
C LYS A 63 -13.58 11.61 0.81
N ILE A 64 -13.36 10.65 -0.09
CA ILE A 64 -12.06 10.42 -0.72
C ILE A 64 -12.19 10.60 -2.23
N ASN A 65 -11.30 11.40 -2.81
CA ASN A 65 -11.08 11.45 -4.25
C ASN A 65 -9.78 10.70 -4.57
N VAL A 66 -9.88 9.60 -5.35
CA VAL A 66 -8.74 8.74 -5.67
C VAL A 66 -8.13 9.16 -7.00
N PHE A 67 -6.88 9.60 -6.96
CA PHE A 67 -6.04 9.91 -8.10
C PHE A 67 -5.19 8.67 -8.42
N HIS A 68 -5.68 7.85 -9.33
CA HIS A 68 -5.06 6.60 -9.78
C HIS A 68 -4.03 6.84 -10.91
N SER A 69 -3.37 5.78 -11.41
CA SER A 69 -2.46 5.83 -12.58
C SER A 69 -1.35 6.87 -12.46
N ALA A 70 -0.80 7.04 -11.26
CA ALA A 70 0.28 7.98 -10.95
C ALA A 70 -0.03 9.46 -11.30
N GLN A 71 -1.32 9.87 -11.29
CA GLN A 71 -1.72 11.26 -11.60
C GLN A 71 -1.08 12.30 -10.67
N LEU A 72 -0.71 11.91 -9.44
CA LEU A 72 -0.06 12.80 -8.47
C LEU A 72 1.46 12.57 -8.37
N GLY A 73 2.01 11.66 -9.15
CA GLY A 73 3.44 11.32 -9.17
C GLY A 73 3.72 9.85 -8.86
N GLN A 74 5.00 9.50 -8.88
CA GLN A 74 5.49 8.16 -8.57
C GLN A 74 5.61 7.97 -7.04
N GLU A 75 5.78 6.73 -6.57
CA GLU A 75 5.69 6.40 -5.14
C GLU A 75 6.64 7.21 -4.26
N LYS A 76 7.89 7.42 -4.66
CA LYS A 76 8.84 8.24 -3.88
C LYS A 76 8.37 9.68 -3.74
N ASP A 77 7.88 10.28 -4.83
CA ASP A 77 7.41 11.67 -4.82
C ASP A 77 6.14 11.82 -3.99
N THR A 78 5.21 10.86 -4.12
CA THR A 78 3.95 10.89 -3.39
C THR A 78 4.12 10.60 -1.90
N ILE A 79 5.15 9.82 -1.48
CA ILE A 79 5.51 9.68 -0.05
C ILE A 79 5.80 11.05 0.55
N ASP A 80 6.69 11.84 -0.06
CA ASP A 80 7.07 13.15 0.45
C ASP A 80 5.87 14.13 0.41
N GLN A 81 5.08 14.13 -0.67
CA GLN A 81 3.86 14.93 -0.74
C GLN A 81 2.87 14.58 0.39
N THR A 82 2.76 13.30 0.76
CA THR A 82 1.90 12.85 1.86
C THR A 82 2.45 13.33 3.21
N ARG A 83 3.75 13.20 3.46
CA ARG A 83 4.42 13.70 4.67
C ARG A 83 4.21 15.21 4.84
N PHE A 84 4.25 15.96 3.75
CA PHE A 84 4.03 17.43 3.78
C PHE A 84 2.54 17.81 3.82
N GLY A 85 1.60 16.88 3.67
CA GLY A 85 0.15 17.17 3.72
C GLY A 85 -0.41 17.72 2.41
N VAL A 86 0.29 17.54 1.29
CA VAL A 86 -0.20 17.83 -0.07
C VAL A 86 -1.14 16.74 -0.55
N ILE A 87 -0.83 15.50 -0.21
CA ILE A 87 -1.68 14.32 -0.41
C ILE A 87 -2.14 13.87 0.98
N ASP A 88 -3.43 13.55 1.13
CA ASP A 88 -4.01 13.16 2.41
C ASP A 88 -3.84 11.67 2.68
N ILE A 89 -4.13 10.82 1.69
CA ILE A 89 -4.05 9.36 1.78
C ILE A 89 -3.17 8.86 0.63
N ASN A 90 -2.39 7.81 0.88
CA ASN A 90 -1.53 7.23 -0.13
C ASN A 90 -1.41 5.72 0.05
N ARG A 91 -1.54 4.97 -1.04
CA ARG A 91 -1.25 3.56 -1.08
C ARG A 91 0.12 3.37 -1.76
N ILE A 92 1.05 2.79 -1.05
CA ILE A 92 2.45 2.63 -1.47
C ILE A 92 2.89 1.18 -1.19
N ASN A 93 3.63 0.57 -2.10
CA ASN A 93 4.34 -0.68 -1.79
C ASN A 93 5.34 -0.46 -0.64
N MET A 94 5.63 -1.49 0.13
CA MET A 94 6.50 -1.35 1.31
C MET A 94 7.93 -0.93 0.94
N ALA A 95 8.45 -1.39 -0.21
CA ALA A 95 9.84 -1.17 -0.59
C ALA A 95 10.25 0.32 -0.76
N PRO A 96 9.45 1.22 -1.34
CA PRO A 96 9.79 2.65 -1.38
C PRO A 96 9.98 3.31 -0.02
N PHE A 97 9.44 2.74 1.06
CA PHE A 97 9.65 3.24 2.42
C PHE A 97 10.96 2.74 3.06
N ASN A 98 11.60 1.68 2.54
CA ASN A 98 12.68 0.96 3.21
C ASN A 98 13.85 1.88 3.62
N ASN A 99 14.22 2.85 2.79
CA ASN A 99 15.30 3.77 3.09
C ASN A 99 14.90 4.89 4.08
N LEU A 100 13.59 5.13 4.24
CA LEU A 100 13.06 6.12 5.16
C LEU A 100 12.72 5.51 6.53
N ILE A 101 12.10 4.32 6.52
CA ILE A 101 11.59 3.63 7.71
C ILE A 101 12.23 2.24 7.77
N PRO A 102 13.35 2.06 8.51
CA PRO A 102 14.10 0.78 8.52
C PRO A 102 13.25 -0.45 8.85
N ALA A 103 12.20 -0.30 9.70
CA ALA A 103 11.30 -1.39 10.04
C ALA A 103 10.56 -1.99 8.83
N THR A 104 10.34 -1.21 7.77
CA THR A 104 9.68 -1.67 6.54
C THR A 104 10.56 -2.62 5.71
N ASN A 105 11.88 -2.68 5.98
CA ASN A 105 12.72 -3.68 5.36
C ASN A 105 12.28 -5.10 5.74
N ILE A 106 11.82 -5.32 6.98
CA ILE A 106 11.55 -6.66 7.49
C ILE A 106 10.46 -7.39 6.69
N PRO A 107 9.24 -6.85 6.50
CA PRO A 107 8.25 -7.51 5.66
C PRO A 107 8.61 -7.51 4.17
N SER A 108 9.64 -6.77 3.76
CA SER A 108 10.15 -6.75 2.38
C SER A 108 11.29 -7.77 2.16
N LEU A 109 11.86 -8.36 3.22
CA LEU A 109 12.94 -9.33 3.11
C LEU A 109 12.55 -10.50 2.20
N PRO A 110 13.49 -10.97 1.37
CA PRO A 110 13.22 -12.11 0.50
C PRO A 110 12.92 -13.37 1.32
N PHE A 111 11.86 -14.08 0.93
CA PHE A 111 11.43 -15.35 1.53
C PHE A 111 11.12 -15.30 3.04
N ILE A 112 10.88 -14.12 3.63
CA ILE A 112 10.52 -13.99 5.06
C ILE A 112 9.17 -14.65 5.35
N PHE A 113 8.24 -14.61 4.42
CA PHE A 113 6.94 -15.26 4.53
C PHE A 113 6.91 -16.59 3.79
N ARG A 114 6.35 -17.62 4.42
CA ARG A 114 6.21 -18.97 3.87
C ARG A 114 5.06 -19.09 2.87
N SER A 115 4.04 -18.27 3.02
CA SER A 115 2.83 -18.25 2.19
C SER A 115 2.09 -16.92 2.35
N VAL A 116 1.09 -16.69 1.48
CA VAL A 116 0.17 -15.55 1.62
C VAL A 116 -0.56 -15.59 2.97
N ASP A 117 -1.04 -16.76 3.40
CA ASP A 117 -1.71 -16.90 4.70
C ASP A 117 -0.79 -16.58 5.88
N HIS A 118 0.48 -16.99 5.80
CA HIS A 118 1.47 -16.65 6.81
C HIS A 118 1.72 -15.13 6.85
N MET A 119 1.84 -14.49 5.70
CA MET A 119 1.98 -13.03 5.61
C MET A 119 0.74 -12.32 6.20
N ARG A 120 -0.47 -12.74 5.79
CA ARG A 120 -1.74 -12.19 6.30
C ARG A 120 -1.82 -12.32 7.82
N LYS A 121 -1.56 -13.51 8.38
CA LYS A 121 -1.57 -13.73 9.84
C LYS A 121 -0.56 -12.83 10.57
N ALA A 122 0.66 -12.69 10.07
CA ALA A 122 1.67 -11.83 10.65
C ALA A 122 1.27 -10.34 10.62
N MET A 123 0.73 -9.89 9.48
CA MET A 123 0.40 -8.48 9.26
C MET A 123 -0.93 -8.06 9.88
N ASP A 124 -1.87 -8.99 10.10
CA ASP A 124 -3.14 -8.70 10.79
C ASP A 124 -3.00 -8.65 12.32
N GLY A 125 -1.87 -9.14 12.85
CA GLY A 125 -1.60 -9.21 14.28
C GLY A 125 -0.75 -8.05 14.79
N GLN A 126 -0.22 -8.27 16.01
CA GLN A 126 0.61 -7.28 16.72
C GLN A 126 1.83 -6.82 15.92
N ILE A 127 2.39 -7.68 15.06
CA ILE A 127 3.56 -7.35 14.21
C ILE A 127 3.17 -6.23 13.24
N GLY A 128 2.05 -6.38 12.52
CA GLY A 128 1.54 -5.36 11.61
C GLY A 128 1.13 -4.08 12.34
N ASP A 129 0.46 -4.19 13.49
CA ASP A 129 0.10 -3.03 14.31
C ASP A 129 1.33 -2.24 14.78
N ASN A 130 2.40 -2.93 15.15
CA ASN A 130 3.67 -2.29 15.54
C ASN A 130 4.36 -1.64 14.34
N LEU A 131 4.34 -2.31 13.18
CA LEU A 131 4.90 -1.75 11.95
C LEU A 131 4.16 -0.46 11.55
N LEU A 132 2.83 -0.44 11.60
CA LEU A 132 2.03 0.75 11.28
C LEU A 132 2.35 1.94 12.20
N LYS A 133 2.71 1.70 13.46
CA LYS A 133 3.13 2.76 14.39
C LYS A 133 4.47 3.41 14.02
N GLU A 134 5.37 2.68 13.34
CA GLU A 134 6.67 3.25 12.94
C GLU A 134 6.51 4.39 11.93
N PHE A 135 5.43 4.43 11.15
CA PHE A 135 5.15 5.49 10.19
C PHE A 135 4.94 6.86 10.87
N GLU A 136 4.44 6.88 12.12
CA GLU A 136 4.12 8.13 12.82
C GLU A 136 5.36 9.00 13.06
N LYS A 137 6.52 8.39 13.26
CA LYS A 137 7.81 9.07 13.42
C LYS A 137 8.27 9.82 12.15
N HIS A 138 7.58 9.56 11.04
CA HIS A 138 7.91 10.08 9.72
C HIS A 138 6.79 10.93 9.11
N ASP A 139 5.97 11.58 9.96
CA ASP A 139 4.84 12.43 9.57
C ASP A 139 3.71 11.71 8.82
N LEU A 140 3.60 10.39 9.00
CA LEU A 140 2.60 9.51 8.39
C LEU A 140 1.83 8.74 9.46
N ILE A 141 0.55 8.53 9.24
CA ILE A 141 -0.27 7.59 10.02
C ILE A 141 -0.45 6.32 9.21
N GLY A 142 0.10 5.20 9.68
CA GLY A 142 -0.18 3.88 9.10
C GLY A 142 -1.63 3.50 9.38
N LEU A 143 -2.43 3.29 8.33
CA LEU A 143 -3.85 2.98 8.45
C LEU A 143 -4.15 1.49 8.30
N ALA A 144 -3.54 0.84 7.30
CA ALA A 144 -3.75 -0.58 7.00
C ALA A 144 -2.58 -1.15 6.19
N LEU A 145 -2.49 -2.48 6.19
CA LEU A 145 -1.59 -3.23 5.33
C LEU A 145 -2.42 -4.04 4.32
N TYR A 146 -2.18 -3.79 3.04
CA TYR A 146 -2.82 -4.49 1.92
C TYR A 146 -1.91 -5.57 1.37
N ASP A 147 -2.48 -6.56 0.69
CA ASP A 147 -1.71 -7.57 -0.01
C ASP A 147 -1.12 -6.98 -1.31
N SER A 148 0.01 -7.54 -1.73
CA SER A 148 0.64 -7.24 -3.02
C SER A 148 0.97 -8.51 -3.80
N GLY A 149 0.52 -9.67 -3.31
CA GLY A 149 0.83 -10.97 -3.89
C GLY A 149 2.32 -11.29 -3.95
N SER A 150 2.60 -12.43 -4.55
CA SER A 150 3.97 -12.93 -4.70
C SER A 150 4.67 -12.27 -5.88
N ARG A 151 5.89 -11.80 -5.66
CA ARG A 151 6.72 -11.17 -6.68
C ARG A 151 7.69 -12.18 -7.26
N SER A 152 7.80 -12.20 -8.58
CA SER A 152 8.67 -13.09 -9.35
C SER A 152 9.44 -12.34 -10.42
N PHE A 153 10.57 -12.89 -10.89
CA PHE A 153 11.36 -12.27 -11.95
C PHE A 153 10.76 -12.52 -13.32
N TYR A 154 10.80 -11.52 -14.17
CA TYR A 154 10.51 -11.64 -15.58
C TYR A 154 11.53 -10.86 -16.42
N ASN A 155 11.84 -11.36 -17.63
CA ASN A 155 12.82 -10.73 -18.51
C ASN A 155 12.56 -11.05 -19.99
N SER A 156 13.24 -10.33 -20.88
CA SER A 156 13.12 -10.47 -22.33
C SER A 156 14.13 -11.47 -22.95
N LYS A 157 15.06 -12.03 -22.17
CA LYS A 157 16.22 -12.76 -22.69
C LYS A 157 16.06 -14.28 -22.60
N ARG A 158 15.70 -14.84 -21.42
CA ARG A 158 15.70 -16.27 -21.14
C ARG A 158 14.91 -16.63 -19.89
N PRO A 159 14.45 -17.88 -19.76
CA PRO A 159 13.97 -18.38 -18.48
C PRO A 159 15.06 -18.30 -17.40
N ILE A 160 14.69 -18.01 -16.17
CA ILE A 160 15.56 -18.06 -14.99
C ILE A 160 15.20 -19.35 -14.24
N ASN A 161 16.10 -20.32 -14.18
CA ASN A 161 15.93 -21.59 -13.46
C ASN A 161 16.74 -21.61 -12.15
N SER A 162 17.79 -20.80 -12.09
CA SER A 162 18.71 -20.70 -10.95
C SER A 162 19.29 -19.29 -10.84
N PRO A 163 19.95 -18.92 -9.72
CA PRO A 163 20.68 -17.66 -9.61
C PRO A 163 21.74 -17.46 -10.71
N ALA A 164 22.32 -18.54 -11.23
CA ALA A 164 23.32 -18.45 -12.31
C ALA A 164 22.73 -17.82 -13.58
N ASP A 165 21.45 -18.02 -13.87
CA ASP A 165 20.77 -17.46 -15.04
C ASP A 165 20.50 -15.95 -14.89
N MET A 166 20.61 -15.42 -13.68
CA MET A 166 20.48 -13.97 -13.39
C MET A 166 21.73 -13.20 -13.80
N LYS A 167 22.87 -13.87 -13.89
CA LYS A 167 24.17 -13.22 -14.13
C LYS A 167 24.16 -12.37 -15.38
N GLY A 168 24.53 -11.09 -15.21
CA GLY A 168 24.64 -10.10 -16.28
C GLY A 168 23.32 -9.48 -16.74
N LEU A 169 22.16 -9.97 -16.29
CA LEU A 169 20.88 -9.33 -16.56
C LEU A 169 20.79 -7.96 -15.86
N LYS A 170 20.27 -6.97 -16.56
CA LYS A 170 19.89 -5.66 -16.00
C LYS A 170 18.44 -5.77 -15.52
N ILE A 171 18.26 -5.90 -14.23
CA ILE A 171 16.94 -6.09 -13.61
C ILE A 171 16.50 -4.81 -12.91
N ARG A 172 15.39 -4.27 -13.35
CA ARG A 172 14.76 -3.15 -12.64
C ARG A 172 14.24 -3.63 -11.29
N VAL A 173 14.46 -2.81 -10.28
CA VAL A 173 13.90 -2.98 -8.94
C VAL A 173 13.18 -1.72 -8.50
N GLN A 174 12.38 -1.84 -7.46
CA GLN A 174 11.83 -0.69 -6.75
C GLN A 174 12.98 0.14 -6.16
N GLN A 175 12.74 1.43 -5.90
CA GLN A 175 13.74 2.36 -5.34
C GLN A 175 13.99 2.06 -3.85
N SER A 176 14.63 0.93 -3.58
CA SER A 176 14.95 0.37 -2.27
C SER A 176 16.33 -0.28 -2.30
N ASP A 177 17.21 0.10 -1.36
CA ASP A 177 18.54 -0.48 -1.24
C ASP A 177 18.49 -1.98 -0.91
N MET A 178 17.42 -2.43 -0.25
CA MET A 178 17.20 -3.84 0.03
C MET A 178 16.93 -4.62 -1.26
N PHE A 179 16.08 -4.11 -2.17
CA PHE A 179 15.83 -4.76 -3.46
C PHE A 179 17.06 -4.69 -4.39
N VAL A 180 17.86 -3.63 -4.31
CA VAL A 180 19.17 -3.57 -4.98
C VAL A 180 20.09 -4.68 -4.47
N ALA A 181 20.19 -4.86 -3.15
CA ALA A 181 21.02 -5.91 -2.57
C ALA A 181 20.50 -7.31 -2.91
N LEU A 182 19.18 -7.53 -2.92
CA LEU A 182 18.54 -8.78 -3.30
C LEU A 182 18.97 -9.21 -4.72
N VAL A 183 18.80 -8.33 -5.69
CA VAL A 183 19.14 -8.64 -7.11
C VAL A 183 20.64 -8.80 -7.29
N SER A 184 21.46 -7.99 -6.61
CA SER A 184 22.92 -8.10 -6.64
C SER A 184 23.41 -9.41 -6.04
N ALA A 185 22.79 -9.90 -4.96
CA ALA A 185 23.12 -11.20 -4.35
C ALA A 185 22.83 -12.38 -5.27
N LEU A 186 21.93 -12.22 -6.25
CA LEU A 186 21.65 -13.20 -7.30
C LEU A 186 22.59 -13.05 -8.54
N GLY A 187 23.55 -12.10 -8.50
CA GLY A 187 24.52 -11.91 -9.58
C GLY A 187 24.03 -11.05 -10.76
N ALA A 188 22.85 -10.44 -10.64
CA ALA A 188 22.33 -9.51 -11.66
C ALA A 188 22.68 -8.05 -11.34
N ASN A 189 22.52 -7.18 -12.34
CA ASN A 189 22.71 -5.75 -12.22
C ASN A 189 21.37 -5.09 -11.86
N ALA A 190 21.23 -4.64 -10.62
CA ALA A 190 20.02 -3.97 -10.16
C ALA A 190 19.94 -2.53 -10.69
N THR A 191 18.80 -2.16 -11.23
CA THR A 191 18.52 -0.81 -11.74
C THR A 191 17.30 -0.25 -11.04
N PRO A 192 17.44 0.51 -9.94
CA PRO A 192 16.32 1.14 -9.27
C PRO A 192 15.71 2.23 -10.15
N MET A 193 14.39 2.14 -10.38
CA MET A 193 13.66 3.15 -11.17
C MET A 193 12.17 3.19 -10.79
N PRO A 194 11.48 4.33 -11.03
CA PRO A 194 10.03 4.47 -10.84
C PRO A 194 9.24 3.44 -11.64
N PHE A 195 8.06 3.06 -11.12
CA PHE A 195 7.24 2.02 -11.75
C PHE A 195 6.73 2.39 -13.13
N GLY A 196 6.35 3.66 -13.33
CA GLY A 196 5.82 4.15 -14.62
C GLY A 196 6.82 4.14 -15.77
N GLU A 197 8.13 4.01 -15.49
CA GLU A 197 9.19 4.00 -16.52
C GLU A 197 9.53 2.59 -17.03
N VAL A 198 9.08 1.54 -16.34
CA VAL A 198 9.53 0.15 -16.55
C VAL A 198 9.17 -0.36 -17.95
N TYR A 199 7.94 -0.12 -18.43
CA TYR A 199 7.52 -0.59 -19.75
C TYR A 199 8.45 -0.06 -20.85
N SER A 200 8.69 1.25 -20.88
CA SER A 200 9.57 1.90 -21.87
C SER A 200 11.02 1.43 -21.75
N ALA A 201 11.52 1.24 -20.52
CA ALA A 201 12.86 0.75 -20.28
C ALA A 201 13.07 -0.71 -20.75
N LEU A 202 12.04 -1.57 -20.58
CA LEU A 202 12.02 -2.92 -21.14
C LEU A 202 11.96 -2.90 -22.66
N GLN A 203 11.08 -2.08 -23.24
CA GLN A 203 10.87 -1.98 -24.67
C GLN A 203 12.13 -1.49 -25.41
N THR A 204 12.86 -0.55 -24.83
CA THR A 204 14.08 0.03 -25.42
C THR A 204 15.35 -0.75 -25.05
N GLY A 205 15.26 -1.76 -24.18
CA GLY A 205 16.41 -2.57 -23.75
C GLY A 205 17.37 -1.86 -22.79
N VAL A 206 16.95 -0.76 -22.16
CA VAL A 206 17.68 -0.11 -21.05
C VAL A 206 17.81 -1.10 -19.89
N ILE A 207 16.77 -1.87 -19.64
CA ILE A 207 16.77 -3.02 -18.73
C ILE A 207 16.38 -4.29 -19.48
N ASP A 208 16.82 -5.44 -19.00
CA ASP A 208 16.49 -6.75 -19.58
C ASP A 208 15.25 -7.35 -18.95
N GLY A 209 14.93 -6.98 -17.70
CA GLY A 209 13.82 -7.52 -16.94
C GLY A 209 13.49 -6.69 -15.72
N ALA A 210 12.50 -7.18 -14.99
CA ALA A 210 12.07 -6.63 -13.71
C ALA A 210 11.51 -7.75 -12.82
N GLU A 211 10.91 -7.38 -11.69
CA GLU A 211 10.25 -8.30 -10.79
C GLU A 211 8.93 -7.69 -10.34
N ASN A 212 7.88 -8.50 -10.27
CA ASN A 212 6.56 -8.08 -9.77
C ASN A 212 5.59 -9.27 -9.66
N ASN A 213 4.37 -8.98 -9.17
CA ASN A 213 3.23 -9.88 -9.09
C ASN A 213 2.47 -9.99 -10.43
N TRP A 214 1.56 -10.97 -10.54
CA TRP A 214 0.76 -11.20 -11.73
C TRP A 214 -0.12 -10.01 -12.13
N PRO A 215 -0.88 -9.36 -11.22
CA PRO A 215 -1.70 -8.20 -11.56
C PRO A 215 -0.90 -7.03 -12.12
N SER A 216 0.30 -6.76 -11.57
CA SER A 216 1.16 -5.69 -12.08
C SER A 216 1.77 -6.03 -13.44
N TYR A 217 2.27 -7.26 -13.61
CA TYR A 217 2.83 -7.74 -14.88
C TYR A 217 1.80 -7.68 -16.01
N GLU A 218 0.52 -7.98 -15.70
CA GLU A 218 -0.61 -7.91 -16.62
C GLU A 218 -1.03 -6.46 -16.91
N SER A 219 -1.34 -5.68 -15.86
CA SER A 219 -1.96 -4.35 -16.01
C SER A 219 -1.04 -3.32 -16.69
N THR A 220 0.28 -3.47 -16.52
CA THR A 220 1.30 -2.64 -17.19
C THR A 220 1.71 -3.18 -18.55
N ARG A 221 1.17 -4.33 -18.97
CA ARG A 221 1.50 -5.00 -20.23
C ARG A 221 2.98 -5.38 -20.36
N HIS A 222 3.70 -5.52 -19.22
CA HIS A 222 5.12 -5.91 -19.26
C HIS A 222 5.32 -7.25 -19.95
N PHE A 223 4.33 -8.17 -19.92
CA PHE A 223 4.37 -9.47 -20.59
C PHE A 223 4.53 -9.38 -22.12
N GLU A 224 4.21 -8.24 -22.74
CA GLU A 224 4.35 -8.05 -24.18
C GLU A 224 5.82 -7.83 -24.58
N VAL A 225 6.59 -7.17 -23.71
CA VAL A 225 7.99 -6.77 -23.94
C VAL A 225 9.00 -7.61 -23.15
N SER A 226 8.52 -8.47 -22.24
CA SER A 226 9.36 -9.25 -21.32
C SER A 226 8.65 -10.57 -21.00
N LYS A 227 8.76 -11.53 -21.91
CA LYS A 227 7.90 -12.73 -21.98
C LYS A 227 8.25 -13.87 -21.02
N PHE A 228 9.51 -13.94 -20.54
CA PHE A 228 9.94 -15.02 -19.66
C PHE A 228 9.62 -14.66 -18.22
N TYR A 229 8.63 -15.33 -17.62
CA TYR A 229 8.23 -15.14 -16.23
C TYR A 229 8.61 -16.39 -15.42
N SER A 230 9.57 -16.25 -14.53
CA SER A 230 10.11 -17.35 -13.70
C SER A 230 9.55 -17.21 -12.28
N VAL A 231 8.74 -18.19 -11.86
CA VAL A 231 7.99 -18.17 -10.60
C VAL A 231 8.94 -18.39 -9.42
N THR A 232 9.70 -17.36 -9.08
CA THR A 232 10.64 -17.36 -7.95
C THR A 232 9.97 -17.07 -6.62
N GLU A 233 8.88 -16.28 -6.62
CA GLU A 233 8.12 -15.87 -5.43
C GLU A 233 9.04 -15.39 -4.30
N HIS A 234 10.03 -14.60 -4.68
CA HIS A 234 11.12 -14.20 -3.80
C HIS A 234 10.71 -13.12 -2.78
N SER A 235 9.58 -12.47 -2.97
CA SER A 235 9.05 -11.47 -2.04
C SER A 235 7.52 -11.52 -1.99
N LEU A 236 6.96 -11.41 -0.78
CA LEU A 236 5.53 -11.27 -0.46
C LEU A 236 5.28 -9.95 0.28
N SER A 237 6.03 -8.92 -0.05
CA SER A 237 5.98 -7.63 0.63
C SER A 237 4.57 -7.02 0.60
N PRO A 238 3.99 -6.64 1.75
CA PRO A 238 2.69 -5.98 1.78
C PRO A 238 2.78 -4.56 1.23
N GLU A 239 1.63 -3.92 1.07
CA GLU A 239 1.50 -2.51 0.75
C GLU A 239 0.97 -1.74 1.95
N ALA A 240 1.45 -0.52 2.15
CA ALA A 240 0.97 0.34 3.21
C ALA A 240 -0.07 1.33 2.67
N LEU A 241 -1.22 1.37 3.32
CA LEU A 241 -2.15 2.47 3.24
C LEU A 241 -1.81 3.45 4.36
N VAL A 242 -1.38 4.65 3.99
CA VAL A 242 -0.94 5.68 4.93
C VAL A 242 -1.75 6.96 4.76
N MET A 243 -1.85 7.75 5.80
CA MET A 243 -2.42 9.08 5.77
C MET A 243 -1.39 10.11 6.25
N SER A 244 -1.41 11.30 5.68
CA SER A 244 -0.66 12.44 6.20
C SER A 244 -1.01 12.69 7.66
N LYS A 245 0.00 12.74 8.54
CA LYS A 245 -0.23 13.11 9.95
C LYS A 245 -0.85 14.51 10.06
N LYS A 246 -0.42 15.45 9.21
CA LYS A 246 -0.98 16.81 9.15
C LYS A 246 -2.46 16.82 8.78
N SER A 247 -2.90 15.93 7.91
CA SER A 247 -4.32 15.80 7.53
C SER A 247 -5.12 15.07 8.61
N PHE A 248 -4.55 14.02 9.19
CA PHE A 248 -5.19 13.23 10.23
C PHE A 248 -5.42 14.02 11.51
N ASP A 249 -4.46 14.83 11.94
CA ASP A 249 -4.53 15.63 13.17
C ASP A 249 -5.59 16.77 13.09
N LYS A 250 -6.13 17.08 11.90
CA LYS A 250 -7.26 18.01 11.74
C LYS A 250 -8.60 17.42 12.15
N PHE A 251 -8.71 16.10 12.24
CA PHE A 251 -9.92 15.40 12.62
C PHE A 251 -10.02 15.29 14.14
N ASN A 252 -11.24 15.37 14.66
CA ASN A 252 -11.51 15.06 16.06
C ASN A 252 -11.30 13.56 16.35
N ALA A 253 -11.21 13.19 17.63
CA ALA A 253 -10.93 11.80 18.03
C ALA A 253 -11.96 10.77 17.49
N ALA A 254 -13.24 11.16 17.38
CA ALA A 254 -14.29 10.28 16.85
C ALA A 254 -14.08 10.01 15.35
N ASP A 255 -13.81 11.04 14.55
CA ASP A 255 -13.54 10.89 13.13
C ASP A 255 -12.23 10.15 12.87
N GLN A 256 -11.18 10.39 13.69
CA GLN A 256 -9.92 9.61 13.63
C GLN A 256 -10.18 8.11 13.88
N ALA A 257 -11.03 7.77 14.85
CA ALA A 257 -11.42 6.39 15.11
C ALA A 257 -12.18 5.77 13.93
N ILE A 258 -13.10 6.53 13.32
CA ILE A 258 -13.84 6.09 12.12
C ILE A 258 -12.88 5.82 10.97
N ILE A 259 -11.91 6.72 10.70
CA ILE A 259 -10.90 6.56 9.63
C ILE A 259 -10.11 5.27 9.84
N LYS A 260 -9.57 5.04 11.03
CA LYS A 260 -8.80 3.83 11.34
C LYS A 260 -9.62 2.56 11.20
N ALA A 261 -10.86 2.56 11.74
CA ALA A 261 -11.76 1.40 11.66
C ALA A 261 -12.16 1.08 10.21
N ALA A 262 -12.52 2.08 9.42
CA ALA A 262 -12.87 1.91 8.02
C ALA A 262 -11.68 1.43 7.17
N ALA A 263 -10.48 1.94 7.43
CA ALA A 263 -9.26 1.47 6.76
C ALA A 263 -8.97 0.00 7.07
N LYS A 264 -9.10 -0.42 8.32
CA LYS A 264 -8.94 -1.83 8.71
C LYS A 264 -9.98 -2.73 8.03
N GLU A 265 -11.23 -2.29 7.94
CA GLU A 265 -12.30 -3.03 7.26
C GLU A 265 -12.06 -3.16 5.75
N SER A 266 -11.47 -2.14 5.13
CA SER A 266 -11.17 -2.18 3.69
C SER A 266 -10.16 -3.28 3.30
N VAL A 267 -9.37 -3.81 4.26
CA VAL A 267 -8.43 -4.91 4.02
C VAL A 267 -9.14 -6.17 3.51
N ALA A 268 -10.27 -6.54 4.11
CA ALA A 268 -11.03 -7.71 3.69
C ALA A 268 -11.54 -7.56 2.24
N LYS A 269 -12.05 -6.37 1.89
CA LYS A 269 -12.49 -6.06 0.52
C LYS A 269 -11.32 -6.09 -0.46
N MET A 270 -10.18 -5.55 -0.07
CA MET A 270 -8.98 -5.56 -0.90
C MET A 270 -8.53 -7.00 -1.21
N ARG A 271 -8.50 -7.88 -0.21
CA ARG A 271 -8.11 -9.29 -0.40
C ARG A 271 -9.05 -10.07 -1.30
N GLU A 272 -10.37 -9.86 -1.15
CA GLU A 272 -11.37 -10.43 -2.06
C GLU A 272 -11.06 -10.06 -3.52
N LEU A 273 -10.82 -8.77 -3.76
CA LEU A 273 -10.51 -8.26 -5.10
C LEU A 273 -9.15 -8.77 -5.60
N TRP A 274 -8.17 -8.87 -4.69
CA TRP A 274 -6.82 -9.34 -5.01
C TRP A 274 -6.82 -10.80 -5.47
N ASP A 275 -7.42 -11.68 -4.69
CA ASP A 275 -7.43 -13.12 -4.96
C ASP A 275 -8.14 -13.43 -6.29
N ALA A 276 -9.17 -12.67 -6.64
CA ALA A 276 -9.84 -12.75 -7.94
C ALA A 276 -8.95 -12.22 -9.09
N ARG A 277 -8.32 -11.06 -8.89
CA ARG A 277 -7.48 -10.41 -9.91
C ARG A 277 -6.22 -11.20 -10.21
N GLU A 278 -5.57 -11.76 -9.20
CA GLU A 278 -4.33 -12.52 -9.35
C GLU A 278 -4.52 -13.71 -10.30
N LYS A 279 -5.59 -14.51 -10.09
CA LYS A 279 -5.96 -15.64 -10.97
C LYS A 279 -6.28 -15.19 -12.39
N ALA A 280 -7.04 -14.10 -12.54
CA ALA A 280 -7.41 -13.58 -13.85
C ALA A 280 -6.19 -13.05 -14.61
N SER A 281 -5.29 -12.35 -13.94
CA SER A 281 -4.07 -11.81 -14.53
C SER A 281 -3.11 -12.91 -14.98
N GLU A 282 -2.90 -13.95 -14.17
CA GLU A 282 -2.09 -15.11 -14.55
C GLU A 282 -2.64 -15.79 -15.82
N ALA A 283 -3.95 -16.04 -15.88
CA ALA A 283 -4.58 -16.62 -17.05
C ALA A 283 -4.42 -15.74 -18.30
N LYS A 284 -4.59 -14.41 -18.14
CA LYS A 284 -4.50 -13.46 -19.24
C LYS A 284 -3.08 -13.35 -19.80
N VAL A 285 -2.05 -13.29 -18.96
CA VAL A 285 -0.65 -13.23 -19.44
C VAL A 285 -0.22 -14.52 -20.11
N LYS A 286 -0.69 -15.70 -19.63
CA LYS A 286 -0.49 -16.98 -20.30
C LYS A 286 -1.10 -16.97 -21.70
N ALA A 287 -2.34 -16.55 -21.83
CA ALA A 287 -3.00 -16.41 -23.12
C ALA A 287 -2.32 -15.37 -24.03
N GLY A 288 -1.70 -14.34 -23.45
CA GLY A 288 -0.92 -13.31 -24.14
C GLY A 288 0.49 -13.74 -24.57
N GLY A 289 0.86 -15.01 -24.36
CA GLY A 289 2.12 -15.59 -24.82
C GLY A 289 3.29 -15.44 -23.85
N ALA A 290 3.03 -15.16 -22.58
CA ALA A 290 4.06 -15.23 -21.55
C ALA A 290 4.54 -16.70 -21.38
N GLN A 291 5.85 -16.87 -21.31
CA GLN A 291 6.51 -18.16 -21.09
C GLN A 291 6.84 -18.30 -19.61
N ILE A 292 6.13 -19.20 -18.95
CA ILE A 292 6.19 -19.35 -17.50
C ILE A 292 6.94 -20.62 -17.14
N ASN A 293 7.91 -20.52 -16.25
CA ASN A 293 8.59 -21.66 -15.63
C ASN A 293 8.56 -21.57 -14.11
N THR A 294 8.47 -22.74 -13.47
CA THR A 294 8.67 -22.90 -12.03
C THR A 294 10.14 -23.15 -11.74
N VAL A 295 10.59 -22.76 -10.54
CA VAL A 295 11.99 -22.91 -10.13
C VAL A 295 12.10 -23.66 -8.80
N ASP A 296 13.22 -24.32 -8.57
CA ASP A 296 13.63 -24.66 -7.21
C ASP A 296 14.03 -23.37 -6.48
N LYS A 297 13.30 -23.04 -5.41
CA LYS A 297 13.55 -21.82 -4.65
C LYS A 297 14.77 -21.91 -3.75
N LYS A 298 15.23 -23.12 -3.41
CA LYS A 298 16.31 -23.30 -2.43
C LYS A 298 17.60 -22.56 -2.81
N PRO A 299 18.13 -22.62 -4.04
CA PRO A 299 19.32 -21.86 -4.41
C PRO A 299 19.13 -20.33 -4.30
N PHE A 300 17.90 -19.82 -4.55
CA PHE A 300 17.58 -18.40 -4.39
C PHE A 300 17.55 -18.00 -2.91
N ILE A 301 16.97 -18.85 -2.04
CA ILE A 301 16.95 -18.64 -0.58
C ILE A 301 18.37 -18.62 -0.02
N ASP A 302 19.19 -19.61 -0.41
CA ASP A 302 20.58 -19.74 0.05
C ASP A 302 21.43 -18.49 -0.30
N ALA A 303 21.15 -17.84 -1.42
CA ALA A 303 21.82 -16.63 -1.87
C ALA A 303 21.43 -15.38 -1.05
N MET A 304 20.40 -15.41 -0.21
CA MET A 304 19.86 -14.21 0.47
C MET A 304 20.56 -13.89 1.80
N LYS A 305 21.45 -14.75 2.29
CA LYS A 305 22.14 -14.49 3.57
C LYS A 305 22.77 -13.09 3.63
N PRO A 306 23.50 -12.59 2.61
CA PRO A 306 24.08 -11.23 2.66
C PRO A 306 23.04 -10.12 2.78
N VAL A 307 21.83 -10.32 2.25
CA VAL A 307 20.73 -9.35 2.36
C VAL A 307 20.26 -9.27 3.82
N TYR A 308 20.02 -10.41 4.44
CA TYR A 308 19.64 -10.46 5.86
C TYR A 308 20.72 -9.85 6.75
N ASP A 309 21.99 -10.22 6.55
CA ASP A 309 23.11 -9.69 7.35
C ASP A 309 23.21 -8.15 7.24
N LYS A 310 22.90 -7.59 6.08
CA LYS A 310 22.94 -6.14 5.82
C LYS A 310 21.77 -5.37 6.43
N PHE A 311 20.56 -5.91 6.38
CA PHE A 311 19.34 -5.16 6.73
C PHE A 311 18.73 -5.55 8.09
N VAL A 312 19.20 -6.62 8.74
CA VAL A 312 18.70 -7.09 10.04
C VAL A 312 19.80 -6.94 11.11
N THR A 313 20.27 -5.71 11.29
CA THR A 313 21.39 -5.42 12.21
C THR A 313 20.92 -4.99 13.60
N ASP A 314 19.85 -4.22 13.68
CA ASP A 314 19.29 -3.71 14.92
C ASP A 314 18.56 -4.83 15.72
N PRO A 315 18.67 -4.91 17.05
CA PRO A 315 17.98 -5.90 17.87
C PRO A 315 16.45 -5.92 17.63
N LYS A 316 15.81 -4.76 17.50
CA LYS A 316 14.34 -4.68 17.25
C LYS A 316 13.96 -5.27 15.90
N LEU A 317 14.80 -5.12 14.88
CA LEU A 317 14.59 -5.73 13.58
C LEU A 317 14.76 -7.24 13.63
N LYS A 318 15.75 -7.74 14.42
CA LYS A 318 15.93 -9.17 14.69
C LYS A 318 14.73 -9.77 15.39
N ASP A 319 14.21 -9.07 16.42
CA ASP A 319 13.01 -9.50 17.14
C ASP A 319 11.78 -9.56 16.21
N MET A 320 11.64 -8.60 15.29
CA MET A 320 10.55 -8.62 14.30
C MET A 320 10.68 -9.80 13.33
N VAL A 321 11.90 -10.12 12.87
CA VAL A 321 12.15 -11.32 12.03
C VAL A 321 11.76 -12.58 12.80
N ALA A 322 12.22 -12.73 14.03
CA ALA A 322 11.90 -13.87 14.88
C ALA A 322 10.39 -13.99 15.13
N ALA A 323 9.73 -12.87 15.40
CA ALA A 323 8.27 -12.83 15.60
C ALA A 323 7.51 -13.28 14.34
N ILE A 324 7.91 -12.81 13.15
CA ILE A 324 7.30 -13.27 11.88
C ILE A 324 7.51 -14.78 11.71
N GLN A 325 8.72 -15.27 11.91
CA GLN A 325 9.04 -16.70 11.75
C GLN A 325 8.25 -17.60 12.70
N ALA A 326 7.89 -17.10 13.88
CA ALA A 326 7.13 -17.81 14.90
C ALA A 326 5.62 -17.86 14.63
N VAL A 327 5.08 -17.08 13.69
CA VAL A 327 3.67 -17.14 13.30
C VAL A 327 3.37 -18.49 12.64
N ASN A 328 2.35 -19.21 13.11
CA ASN A 328 1.93 -20.52 12.61
C ASN A 328 0.80 -20.42 11.59
#